data_f6ed87df554de6d8712ba3f67863993f
#
_entry.id   f6ed87df554de6d8712ba3f67863993f
#
_cell.length_a   1.000
_cell.length_b   1.000
_cell.length_c   1.000
_cell.angle_alpha   90.00
_cell.angle_beta   90.00
_cell.angle_gamma   90.00
#
_symmetry.space_group_name_H-M   'P 1'
#
loop_
_entity.id
_entity.type
_entity.pdbx_description
1 polymer ?
#
loop_
_entity_poly.entity_id
_entity_poly.type
_entity_poly.pdbx_seq_one_letter_code
_entity_poly.pdbx_strand_id
1 'polypeptide(L)'
;MTTDRTESMTLQERPPLRPPGRWSFPQAETFTLASGLAVQIFRRPGQYVVSAGLTLDLPLSAEARDLEGVATLTAATLDQGTDAHPNVTFADAVESCGAVLEASVTYSSTQLYLDVPTAHLAEALPLLAEVLTSPELTDADVERERGLHLAQIEQRLANGSHRADHALRSALFDDRFRSARMRSGEPATLRAVTGTDVRAFHAAHYNPGRATLVLAGDLFGDVRPLVEEAFGSWTGATSASTHETPTGRGRVLQLIDRPGAVQADVRLGRVTIDRTDPRWADFQLAVHALGGAFLSRLNAVLREEKGYTYGVHAVNVPLRRGGYTSVQGSFRNEVVADAVSLMGPLLDVGSQPFTADEIERARAYLVGVQPLQYATASGVCNGVLTLLGAGLTAGFVDDLRAAYGRVTPASATAAAADLLPPGDLTLVVVGDAATLADGLMAAGFDVEVVAADAS
;
A
#
# COMPACT_ATOMS: atom_id res chain seq x y z
N MET A 1 -11.83 -42.28 48.19
CA MET A 1 -11.37 -42.93 46.96
C MET A 1 -11.55 -41.95 45.81
N THR A 2 -10.55 -41.15 45.57
CA THR A 2 -10.55 -40.13 44.47
C THR A 2 -9.65 -40.73 43.38
N THR A 3 -10.28 -41.16 42.29
CA THR A 3 -9.57 -41.68 41.12
C THR A 3 -9.02 -40.49 40.31
N ASP A 4 -7.72 -40.36 40.40
CA ASP A 4 -6.92 -39.46 39.57
C ASP A 4 -6.94 -39.98 38.13
N ARG A 5 -7.67 -39.30 37.23
CA ARG A 5 -7.62 -39.53 35.79
C ARG A 5 -6.74 -38.46 35.14
N THR A 6 -5.45 -38.64 35.22
CA THR A 6 -4.51 -37.98 34.29
C THR A 6 -4.59 -38.71 32.95
N GLU A 7 -5.54 -38.31 32.10
CA GLU A 7 -5.49 -38.65 30.66
C GLU A 7 -4.28 -37.91 30.08
N SER A 8 -3.25 -38.66 29.73
CA SER A 8 -2.14 -38.13 28.92
C SER A 8 -2.69 -37.74 27.56
N MET A 9 -2.84 -36.44 27.30
CA MET A 9 -3.08 -35.92 25.98
C MET A 9 -1.91 -36.32 25.09
N THR A 10 -2.11 -37.31 24.25
CA THR A 10 -1.16 -37.63 23.17
C THR A 10 -1.25 -36.50 22.14
N LEU A 11 -0.24 -35.66 22.10
CA LEU A 11 -0.10 -34.66 21.04
C LEU A 11 -0.10 -35.39 19.68
N GLN A 12 -1.07 -35.07 18.83
CA GLN A 12 -1.07 -35.58 17.46
C GLN A 12 0.20 -35.11 16.74
N GLU A 13 0.87 -36.02 16.08
CA GLU A 13 1.98 -35.63 15.20
C GLU A 13 1.52 -34.63 14.14
N ARG A 14 2.37 -33.64 13.90
CA ARG A 14 2.11 -32.66 12.85
C ARG A 14 1.99 -33.36 11.50
N PRO A 15 0.92 -33.12 10.72
CA PRO A 15 0.80 -33.72 9.39
C PRO A 15 2.00 -33.38 8.51
N PRO A 16 2.52 -34.31 7.72
CA PRO A 16 3.63 -34.03 6.83
C PRO A 16 3.26 -32.95 5.82
N LEU A 17 4.10 -31.93 5.71
CA LEU A 17 3.94 -30.88 4.71
C LEU A 17 4.24 -31.47 3.33
N ARG A 18 3.29 -31.39 2.41
CA ARG A 18 3.53 -31.71 1.01
C ARG A 18 4.30 -30.56 0.35
N PRO A 19 5.25 -30.83 -0.55
CA PRO A 19 5.85 -29.77 -1.35
C PRO A 19 4.76 -28.98 -2.07
N PRO A 20 4.86 -27.65 -2.15
CA PRO A 20 3.88 -26.85 -2.88
C PRO A 20 3.82 -27.34 -4.34
N GLY A 21 2.61 -27.51 -4.86
CA GLY A 21 2.39 -27.84 -6.27
C GLY A 21 2.91 -26.73 -7.20
N ARG A 22 3.07 -27.06 -8.48
CA ARG A 22 3.37 -26.03 -9.48
C ARG A 22 2.20 -25.06 -9.55
N TRP A 23 2.48 -23.79 -9.32
CA TRP A 23 1.53 -22.70 -9.42
C TRP A 23 2.12 -21.61 -10.30
N SER A 24 1.31 -20.98 -11.13
CA SER A 24 1.64 -19.81 -11.92
C SER A 24 0.50 -18.82 -11.83
N PHE A 25 0.80 -17.54 -12.05
CA PHE A 25 -0.22 -16.51 -12.10
C PHE A 25 -1.16 -16.75 -13.30
N PRO A 26 -2.50 -16.48 -13.18
CA PRO A 26 -3.43 -16.63 -14.28
C PRO A 26 -3.02 -15.81 -15.51
N GLN A 27 -3.18 -16.38 -16.70
CA GLN A 27 -2.89 -15.69 -17.96
C GLN A 27 -4.05 -14.78 -18.33
N ALA A 28 -3.75 -13.58 -18.83
CA ALA A 28 -4.72 -12.60 -19.29
C ALA A 28 -5.09 -12.82 -20.76
N GLU A 29 -6.37 -12.70 -21.10
CA GLU A 29 -6.82 -12.31 -22.45
C GLU A 29 -6.79 -10.79 -22.52
N THR A 30 -6.24 -10.22 -23.60
CA THR A 30 -6.05 -8.76 -23.68
C THR A 30 -6.60 -8.21 -25.00
N PHE A 31 -7.16 -7.03 -24.95
CA PHE A 31 -7.50 -6.21 -26.12
C PHE A 31 -7.52 -4.72 -25.76
N THR A 32 -7.65 -3.87 -26.77
CA THR A 32 -7.78 -2.44 -26.58
C THR A 32 -8.99 -1.93 -27.35
N LEU A 33 -9.81 -1.10 -26.74
CA LEU A 33 -10.94 -0.42 -27.41
C LEU A 33 -10.42 0.66 -28.35
N ALA A 34 -11.27 1.08 -29.29
CA ALA A 34 -10.97 2.19 -30.21
C ALA A 34 -10.67 3.51 -29.46
N SER A 35 -11.23 3.69 -28.27
CA SER A 35 -10.97 4.82 -27.37
C SER A 35 -9.57 4.83 -26.74
N GLY A 36 -8.82 3.74 -26.86
CA GLY A 36 -7.50 3.57 -26.22
C GLY A 36 -7.55 2.86 -24.85
N LEU A 37 -8.73 2.53 -24.32
CA LEU A 37 -8.86 1.76 -23.08
C LEU A 37 -8.28 0.36 -23.26
N ALA A 38 -7.23 0.04 -22.50
CA ALA A 38 -6.67 -1.31 -22.44
C ALA A 38 -7.55 -2.20 -21.55
N VAL A 39 -7.72 -3.48 -21.93
CA VAL A 39 -8.55 -4.44 -21.19
C VAL A 39 -7.77 -5.72 -20.97
N GLN A 40 -7.81 -6.23 -19.75
CA GLN A 40 -7.22 -7.51 -19.34
C GLN A 40 -8.29 -8.38 -18.67
N ILE A 41 -8.45 -9.61 -19.13
CA ILE A 41 -9.46 -10.54 -18.63
C ILE A 41 -8.77 -11.76 -18.04
N PHE A 42 -9.09 -12.08 -16.79
CA PHE A 42 -8.60 -13.25 -16.07
C PHE A 42 -9.77 -14.18 -15.75
N ARG A 43 -9.96 -15.23 -16.55
CA ARG A 43 -11.04 -16.19 -16.32
C ARG A 43 -10.74 -17.04 -15.10
N ARG A 44 -11.70 -17.06 -14.17
CA ARG A 44 -11.62 -17.81 -12.91
C ARG A 44 -12.89 -18.64 -12.72
N PRO A 45 -13.01 -19.80 -13.38
CA PRO A 45 -14.21 -20.65 -13.32
C PRO A 45 -14.58 -21.01 -11.88
N GLY A 46 -15.87 -20.96 -11.56
CA GLY A 46 -16.42 -21.27 -10.25
C GLY A 46 -16.37 -20.11 -9.23
N GLN A 47 -15.98 -18.91 -9.66
CA GLN A 47 -16.06 -17.70 -8.84
C GLN A 47 -17.39 -17.00 -9.10
N TYR A 48 -18.33 -17.05 -8.14
CA TYR A 48 -19.65 -16.43 -8.31
C TYR A 48 -19.64 -14.88 -8.23
N VAL A 49 -18.51 -14.27 -7.95
CA VAL A 49 -18.26 -12.84 -7.95
C VAL A 49 -17.26 -12.51 -9.04
N VAL A 50 -17.57 -11.50 -9.84
CA VAL A 50 -16.64 -10.86 -10.77
C VAL A 50 -16.09 -9.60 -10.11
N SER A 51 -14.77 -9.44 -10.16
CA SER A 51 -14.09 -8.20 -9.80
C SER A 51 -13.70 -7.46 -11.07
N ALA A 52 -14.26 -6.27 -11.26
CA ALA A 52 -13.92 -5.34 -12.32
C ALA A 52 -13.14 -4.18 -11.71
N GLY A 53 -11.86 -4.09 -12.01
CA GLY A 53 -11.01 -2.99 -11.52
C GLY A 53 -10.54 -2.13 -12.66
N LEU A 54 -10.48 -0.83 -12.44
CA LEU A 54 -9.92 0.11 -13.41
C LEU A 54 -8.78 0.90 -12.75
N THR A 55 -7.65 0.99 -13.42
CA THR A 55 -6.56 1.88 -12.99
C THR A 55 -6.32 2.95 -14.02
N LEU A 56 -6.22 4.20 -13.54
CA LEU A 56 -5.73 5.34 -14.31
C LEU A 56 -4.25 5.55 -13.98
N ASP A 57 -3.39 5.62 -14.98
CA ASP A 57 -2.00 6.03 -14.83
C ASP A 57 -1.94 7.55 -14.55
N LEU A 58 -2.27 7.90 -13.31
CA LEU A 58 -2.42 9.27 -12.84
C LEU A 58 -1.65 9.45 -11.53
N PRO A 59 -0.38 9.91 -11.59
CA PRO A 59 0.40 10.17 -10.40
C PRO A 59 -0.10 11.41 -9.65
N LEU A 60 0.01 11.41 -8.32
CA LEU A 60 -0.32 12.58 -7.51
C LEU A 60 0.54 13.82 -7.82
N SER A 61 1.70 13.65 -8.45
CA SER A 61 2.49 14.79 -8.94
C SER A 61 1.82 15.56 -10.10
N ALA A 62 0.67 15.09 -10.60
CA ALA A 62 -0.17 15.86 -11.52
C ALA A 62 -1.00 16.94 -10.81
N GLU A 63 -1.12 16.89 -9.49
CA GLU A 63 -1.78 17.93 -8.70
C GLU A 63 -0.92 19.19 -8.64
N ALA A 64 -1.55 20.37 -8.74
CA ALA A 64 -0.89 21.61 -8.38
C ALA A 64 -0.62 21.63 -6.87
N ARG A 65 0.55 22.16 -6.45
CA ARG A 65 0.99 22.09 -5.05
C ARG A 65 0.00 22.73 -4.06
N ASP A 66 -0.63 23.78 -4.43
CA ASP A 66 -1.64 24.52 -3.64
C ASP A 66 -3.00 23.81 -3.60
N LEU A 67 -3.23 22.84 -4.48
CA LEU A 67 -4.45 22.04 -4.59
C LEU A 67 -4.19 20.54 -4.30
N GLU A 68 -3.10 20.21 -3.63
CA GLU A 68 -2.83 18.82 -3.24
C GLU A 68 -3.97 18.25 -2.39
N GLY A 69 -4.45 17.08 -2.78
CA GLY A 69 -5.67 16.44 -2.27
C GLY A 69 -6.84 16.48 -3.26
N VAL A 70 -6.74 17.26 -4.35
CA VAL A 70 -7.80 17.30 -5.37
C VAL A 70 -8.04 15.93 -6.02
N ALA A 71 -6.99 15.14 -6.26
CA ALA A 71 -7.15 13.78 -6.81
C ALA A 71 -7.93 12.86 -5.86
N THR A 72 -7.62 12.92 -4.56
CA THR A 72 -8.32 12.11 -3.54
C THR A 72 -9.76 12.55 -3.40
N LEU A 73 -10.00 13.86 -3.40
CA LEU A 73 -11.35 14.42 -3.29
C LEU A 73 -12.18 14.12 -4.54
N THR A 74 -11.57 14.21 -5.74
CA THR A 74 -12.23 13.79 -6.99
C THR A 74 -12.65 12.33 -6.89
N ALA A 75 -11.73 11.43 -6.53
CA ALA A 75 -12.04 10.01 -6.41
C ALA A 75 -13.16 9.71 -5.40
N ALA A 76 -13.20 10.42 -4.27
CA ALA A 76 -14.22 10.26 -3.25
C ALA A 76 -15.60 10.81 -3.64
N THR A 77 -15.65 11.63 -4.68
CA THR A 77 -16.90 12.26 -5.12
C THR A 77 -17.52 11.56 -6.35
N LEU A 78 -16.78 10.62 -6.98
CA LEU A 78 -17.22 9.96 -8.22
C LEU A 78 -18.54 9.18 -8.07
N ASP A 79 -18.75 8.56 -6.94
CA ASP A 79 -19.88 7.65 -6.64
C ASP A 79 -21.05 8.35 -5.92
N GLN A 80 -21.01 9.68 -5.82
CA GLN A 80 -22.06 10.44 -5.14
C GLN A 80 -23.26 10.75 -6.05
N GLY A 81 -23.16 10.48 -7.33
CA GLY A 81 -24.17 10.62 -8.36
C GLY A 81 -23.56 10.75 -9.74
N THR A 82 -24.33 10.37 -10.74
CA THR A 82 -23.99 10.52 -12.17
C THR A 82 -25.10 11.24 -12.90
N ASP A 83 -24.84 11.71 -14.12
CA ASP A 83 -25.88 12.33 -14.96
C ASP A 83 -27.09 11.41 -15.20
N ALA A 84 -26.86 10.08 -15.29
CA ALA A 84 -27.92 9.09 -15.49
C ALA A 84 -28.61 8.68 -14.18
N HIS A 85 -27.86 8.66 -13.07
CA HIS A 85 -28.33 8.29 -11.74
C HIS A 85 -27.95 9.38 -10.72
N PRO A 86 -28.70 10.50 -10.66
CA PRO A 86 -28.35 11.61 -9.78
C PRO A 86 -28.45 11.24 -8.28
N ASN A 87 -27.54 11.78 -7.48
CA ASN A 87 -27.56 11.64 -6.01
C ASN A 87 -27.70 10.18 -5.52
N VAL A 88 -28.59 9.93 -4.57
CA VAL A 88 -28.83 8.60 -3.96
C VAL A 88 -29.26 7.53 -4.97
N THR A 89 -29.79 7.90 -6.13
CA THR A 89 -30.22 6.91 -7.12
C THR A 89 -29.06 6.11 -7.70
N PHE A 90 -27.84 6.65 -7.66
CA PHE A 90 -26.64 5.91 -8.05
C PHE A 90 -26.33 4.80 -7.04
N ALA A 91 -26.35 5.11 -5.74
CA ALA A 91 -26.15 4.12 -4.70
C ALA A 91 -27.22 3.02 -4.77
N ASP A 92 -28.50 3.39 -4.96
CA ASP A 92 -29.61 2.44 -5.16
C ASP A 92 -29.38 1.52 -6.37
N ALA A 93 -28.84 2.05 -7.48
CA ALA A 93 -28.50 1.27 -8.67
C ALA A 93 -27.40 0.28 -8.41
N VAL A 94 -26.32 0.67 -7.73
CA VAL A 94 -25.20 -0.20 -7.34
C VAL A 94 -25.69 -1.30 -6.38
N GLU A 95 -26.45 -0.94 -5.35
CA GLU A 95 -26.96 -1.88 -4.35
C GLU A 95 -27.96 -2.87 -4.96
N SER A 96 -28.79 -2.44 -5.92
CA SER A 96 -29.75 -3.33 -6.60
C SER A 96 -29.08 -4.46 -7.39
N CYS A 97 -27.85 -4.24 -7.87
CA CYS A 97 -27.02 -5.26 -8.50
C CYS A 97 -26.31 -6.17 -7.48
N GLY A 98 -26.41 -5.89 -6.18
CA GLY A 98 -25.60 -6.53 -5.14
C GLY A 98 -24.10 -6.22 -5.33
N ALA A 99 -23.78 -5.07 -5.91
CA ALA A 99 -22.43 -4.66 -6.20
C ALA A 99 -21.86 -3.77 -5.09
N VAL A 100 -20.54 -3.73 -5.01
CA VAL A 100 -19.78 -2.78 -4.20
C VAL A 100 -18.82 -2.04 -5.13
N LEU A 101 -18.88 -0.70 -5.11
CA LEU A 101 -18.00 0.17 -5.90
C LEU A 101 -17.18 1.04 -4.93
N GLU A 102 -15.87 1.07 -5.15
CA GLU A 102 -14.92 1.85 -4.34
C GLU A 102 -13.90 2.53 -5.23
N ALA A 103 -13.46 3.71 -4.83
CA ALA A 103 -12.35 4.42 -5.47
C ALA A 103 -11.21 4.65 -4.49
N SER A 104 -9.98 4.55 -4.96
CA SER A 104 -8.79 4.82 -4.17
C SER A 104 -7.71 5.51 -4.99
N VAL A 105 -6.87 6.29 -4.30
CA VAL A 105 -5.75 6.99 -4.90
C VAL A 105 -4.45 6.53 -4.27
N THR A 106 -3.48 6.20 -5.10
CA THR A 106 -2.10 5.91 -4.71
C THR A 106 -1.19 7.06 -5.15
N TYR A 107 0.10 7.05 -4.78
CA TYR A 107 1.03 8.05 -5.31
C TYR A 107 1.24 7.97 -6.82
N SER A 108 0.88 6.86 -7.46
CA SER A 108 1.17 6.58 -8.86
C SER A 108 -0.06 6.39 -9.74
N SER A 109 -1.24 6.21 -9.15
CA SER A 109 -2.46 5.87 -9.90
C SER A 109 -3.72 6.16 -9.11
N THR A 110 -4.82 6.40 -9.81
CA THR A 110 -6.17 6.30 -9.27
C THR A 110 -6.76 4.97 -9.68
N GLN A 111 -7.46 4.29 -8.77
CA GLN A 111 -8.01 2.95 -8.96
C GLN A 111 -9.46 2.91 -8.52
N LEU A 112 -10.28 2.25 -9.32
CA LEU A 112 -11.68 1.96 -9.00
C LEU A 112 -11.86 0.45 -8.95
N TYR A 113 -12.70 -0.01 -8.06
CA TYR A 113 -13.00 -1.41 -7.82
C TYR A 113 -14.50 -1.62 -7.83
N LEU A 114 -14.97 -2.59 -8.59
CA LEU A 114 -16.35 -3.03 -8.63
C LEU A 114 -16.39 -4.54 -8.42
N ASP A 115 -16.92 -4.98 -7.29
CA ASP A 115 -17.21 -6.38 -7.05
C ASP A 115 -18.72 -6.62 -7.23
N VAL A 116 -19.09 -7.61 -8.05
CA VAL A 116 -20.48 -7.86 -8.39
C VAL A 116 -20.75 -9.36 -8.60
N PRO A 117 -21.92 -9.91 -8.20
CA PRO A 117 -22.30 -11.25 -8.59
C PRO A 117 -22.29 -11.43 -10.11
N THR A 118 -21.75 -12.54 -10.60
CA THR A 118 -21.59 -12.81 -12.05
C THR A 118 -22.87 -12.57 -12.85
N ALA A 119 -24.05 -12.85 -12.26
CA ALA A 119 -25.35 -12.68 -12.92
C ALA A 119 -25.68 -11.21 -13.22
N HIS A 120 -25.13 -10.27 -12.48
CA HIS A 120 -25.42 -8.83 -12.58
C HIS A 120 -24.26 -8.01 -13.20
N LEU A 121 -23.23 -8.66 -13.75
CA LEU A 121 -22.11 -7.96 -14.37
C LEU A 121 -22.55 -7.02 -15.50
N ALA A 122 -23.52 -7.45 -16.33
CA ALA A 122 -24.02 -6.65 -17.46
C ALA A 122 -24.74 -5.37 -17.00
N GLU A 123 -25.34 -5.39 -15.83
CA GLU A 123 -26.06 -4.27 -15.23
C GLU A 123 -25.09 -3.33 -14.48
N ALA A 124 -24.09 -3.88 -13.81
CA ALA A 124 -23.17 -3.12 -12.96
C ALA A 124 -21.98 -2.52 -13.71
N LEU A 125 -21.51 -3.13 -14.81
CA LEU A 125 -20.35 -2.61 -15.54
C LEU A 125 -20.59 -1.22 -16.14
N PRO A 126 -21.78 -0.88 -16.68
CA PRO A 126 -22.12 0.49 -17.07
C PRO A 126 -22.02 1.49 -15.92
N LEU A 127 -22.38 1.13 -14.67
CA LEU A 127 -22.26 2.02 -13.52
C LEU A 127 -20.79 2.39 -13.24
N LEU A 128 -19.87 1.43 -13.39
CA LEU A 128 -18.44 1.75 -13.34
C LEU A 128 -18.00 2.73 -14.44
N ALA A 129 -18.59 2.64 -15.63
CA ALA A 129 -18.29 3.57 -16.72
C ALA A 129 -18.86 4.97 -16.42
N GLU A 130 -20.08 5.06 -15.88
CA GLU A 130 -20.74 6.33 -15.54
C GLU A 130 -19.91 7.18 -14.58
N VAL A 131 -19.40 6.61 -13.49
CA VAL A 131 -18.57 7.35 -12.50
C VAL A 131 -17.26 7.87 -13.09
N LEU A 132 -16.82 7.33 -14.22
CA LEU A 132 -15.62 7.77 -14.92
C LEU A 132 -15.93 8.82 -16.00
N THR A 133 -17.11 8.74 -16.63
CA THR A 133 -17.43 9.51 -17.82
C THR A 133 -18.33 10.70 -17.55
N SER A 134 -19.25 10.59 -16.60
CA SER A 134 -20.30 11.56 -16.31
C SER A 134 -20.70 11.65 -14.84
N PRO A 135 -19.74 11.72 -13.89
CA PRO A 135 -20.08 11.96 -12.49
C PRO A 135 -20.63 13.38 -12.31
N GLU A 136 -21.61 13.58 -11.42
CA GLU A 136 -22.22 14.90 -11.16
C GLU A 136 -21.23 15.90 -10.58
N LEU A 137 -20.36 15.47 -9.65
CA LEU A 137 -19.36 16.29 -8.95
C LEU A 137 -19.93 17.63 -8.45
N THR A 138 -21.07 17.57 -7.74
CA THR A 138 -21.75 18.77 -7.24
C THR A 138 -20.91 19.49 -6.19
N ASP A 139 -21.04 20.80 -6.06
CA ASP A 139 -20.35 21.57 -5.01
C ASP A 139 -20.72 21.09 -3.60
N ALA A 140 -21.97 20.63 -3.42
CA ALA A 140 -22.44 20.10 -2.13
C ALA A 140 -21.76 18.79 -1.74
N ASP A 141 -21.56 17.88 -2.70
CA ASP A 141 -20.87 16.62 -2.48
C ASP A 141 -19.38 16.82 -2.23
N VAL A 142 -18.74 17.69 -3.02
CA VAL A 142 -17.34 18.06 -2.82
C VAL A 142 -17.13 18.66 -1.43
N GLU A 143 -18.01 19.55 -0.97
CA GLU A 143 -17.93 20.14 0.38
C GLU A 143 -18.09 19.10 1.48
N ARG A 144 -19.06 18.19 1.33
CA ARG A 144 -19.30 17.10 2.28
C ARG A 144 -18.09 16.18 2.38
N GLU A 145 -17.57 15.70 1.24
CA GLU A 145 -16.40 14.81 1.18
C GLU A 145 -15.14 15.51 1.71
N ARG A 146 -14.95 16.79 1.39
CA ARG A 146 -13.85 17.59 1.96
C ARG A 146 -13.92 17.64 3.49
N GLY A 147 -15.10 17.86 4.04
CA GLY A 147 -15.33 17.86 5.50
C GLY A 147 -14.99 16.50 6.13
N LEU A 148 -15.42 15.41 5.51
CA LEU A 148 -15.10 14.05 5.97
C LEU A 148 -13.60 13.77 5.92
N HIS A 149 -12.92 14.14 4.84
CA HIS A 149 -11.49 13.95 4.68
C HIS A 149 -10.66 14.76 5.69
N LEU A 150 -11.06 16.02 5.96
CA LEU A 150 -10.42 16.82 7.00
C LEU A 150 -10.54 16.18 8.38
N ALA A 151 -11.75 15.70 8.74
CA ALA A 151 -11.97 15.00 10.00
C ALA A 151 -11.14 13.68 10.09
N GLN A 152 -11.03 12.94 8.98
CA GLN A 152 -10.19 11.74 8.91
C GLN A 152 -8.70 12.05 9.07
N ILE A 153 -8.21 13.14 8.50
CA ILE A 153 -6.81 13.57 8.66
C ILE A 153 -6.56 13.91 10.14
N GLU A 154 -7.44 14.69 10.77
CA GLU A 154 -7.34 15.03 12.18
C GLU A 154 -7.31 13.78 13.07
N GLN A 155 -8.24 12.85 12.85
CA GLN A 155 -8.28 11.58 13.58
C GLN A 155 -6.99 10.76 13.39
N ARG A 156 -6.46 10.69 12.17
CA ARG A 156 -5.21 9.98 11.88
C ARG A 156 -4.02 10.61 12.58
N LEU A 157 -3.90 11.93 12.54
CA LEU A 157 -2.81 12.66 13.20
C LEU A 157 -2.91 12.61 14.74
N ALA A 158 -4.10 12.43 15.29
CA ALA A 158 -4.28 12.18 16.72
C ALA A 158 -3.76 10.79 17.15
N ASN A 159 -3.62 9.83 16.22
CA ASN A 159 -3.05 8.53 16.48
C ASN A 159 -1.52 8.57 16.33
N GLY A 160 -0.78 8.19 17.37
CA GLY A 160 0.70 8.26 17.39
C GLY A 160 1.36 7.46 16.26
N SER A 161 0.85 6.26 15.95
CA SER A 161 1.40 5.41 14.89
C SER A 161 1.23 6.03 13.50
N HIS A 162 0.05 6.55 13.17
CA HIS A 162 -0.19 7.23 11.89
C HIS A 162 0.60 8.53 11.78
N ARG A 163 0.73 9.26 12.89
CA ARG A 163 1.59 10.46 12.96
C ARG A 163 3.05 10.12 12.68
N ALA A 164 3.55 9.02 13.26
CA ALA A 164 4.91 8.55 13.03
C ALA A 164 5.14 8.12 11.56
N ASP A 165 4.14 7.52 10.91
CA ASP A 165 4.21 7.17 9.48
C ASP A 165 4.27 8.42 8.59
N HIS A 166 3.45 9.44 8.88
CA HIS A 166 3.47 10.71 8.18
C HIS A 166 4.82 11.42 8.36
N ALA A 167 5.27 11.55 9.61
CA ALA A 167 6.52 12.20 9.94
C ALA A 167 7.74 11.50 9.34
N LEU A 168 7.77 10.15 9.34
CA LEU A 168 8.84 9.41 8.66
C LEU A 168 8.89 9.76 7.17
N ARG A 169 7.74 9.79 6.49
CA ARG A 169 7.65 10.11 5.07
C ARG A 169 8.19 11.51 4.79
N SER A 170 7.76 12.51 5.56
CA SER A 170 8.22 13.90 5.43
C SER A 170 9.70 14.06 5.74
N ALA A 171 10.23 13.27 6.69
CA ALA A 171 11.66 13.26 7.02
C ALA A 171 12.50 12.56 5.97
N LEU A 172 11.96 11.54 5.29
CA LEU A 172 12.70 10.76 4.29
C LEU A 172 12.84 11.48 2.95
N PHE A 173 11.76 12.06 2.42
CA PHE A 173 11.75 12.61 1.08
C PHE A 173 12.00 14.13 1.09
N ASP A 174 12.69 14.61 0.04
CA ASP A 174 12.80 16.03 -0.24
C ASP A 174 11.40 16.61 -0.52
N ASP A 175 11.06 17.73 0.10
CA ASP A 175 9.74 18.36 0.04
C ASP A 175 9.31 18.80 -1.38
N ARG A 176 10.24 18.93 -2.33
CA ARG A 176 9.90 19.18 -3.73
C ARG A 176 9.09 18.03 -4.36
N PHE A 177 9.18 16.79 -3.82
CA PHE A 177 8.46 15.64 -4.33
C PHE A 177 7.12 15.46 -3.65
N ARG A 178 6.10 15.12 -4.43
CA ARG A 178 4.74 14.87 -3.93
C ARG A 178 4.68 13.72 -2.91
N SER A 179 5.61 12.76 -3.03
CA SER A 179 5.73 11.63 -2.11
C SER A 179 6.12 12.00 -0.66
N ALA A 180 6.61 13.21 -0.40
CA ALA A 180 6.93 13.70 0.95
C ALA A 180 5.66 14.01 1.78
N ARG A 181 4.51 14.23 1.15
CA ARG A 181 3.27 14.75 1.77
C ARG A 181 2.14 13.72 1.76
N MET A 182 1.10 13.96 2.54
CA MET A 182 -0.07 13.07 2.61
C MET A 182 -0.74 12.90 1.23
N ARG A 183 -1.20 11.69 0.94
CA ARG A 183 -1.94 11.41 -0.30
C ARG A 183 -3.21 12.24 -0.41
N SER A 184 -3.91 12.41 0.69
CA SER A 184 -5.13 13.21 0.80
C SER A 184 -4.91 14.73 0.71
N GLY A 185 -3.66 15.19 0.54
CA GLY A 185 -3.28 16.58 0.75
C GLY A 185 -3.13 16.91 2.24
N GLU A 186 -2.49 18.03 2.51
CA GLU A 186 -2.41 18.59 3.86
C GLU A 186 -3.72 19.36 4.18
N PRO A 187 -4.08 19.55 5.46
CA PRO A 187 -5.32 20.26 5.79
C PRO A 187 -5.46 21.64 5.14
N ALA A 188 -4.34 22.35 4.95
CA ALA A 188 -4.34 23.68 4.33
C ALA A 188 -4.68 23.62 2.84
N THR A 189 -4.04 22.71 2.07
CA THR A 189 -4.29 22.56 0.64
C THR A 189 -5.67 21.98 0.39
N LEU A 190 -6.09 20.98 1.17
CA LEU A 190 -7.40 20.36 1.02
C LEU A 190 -8.55 21.35 1.27
N ARG A 191 -8.41 22.29 2.22
CA ARG A 191 -9.40 23.37 2.44
C ARG A 191 -9.52 24.32 1.25
N ALA A 192 -8.46 24.48 0.46
CA ALA A 192 -8.45 25.36 -0.70
C ALA A 192 -9.15 24.75 -1.92
N VAL A 193 -9.24 23.42 -2.02
CA VAL A 193 -9.87 22.71 -3.15
C VAL A 193 -11.36 23.05 -3.21
N THR A 194 -11.84 23.44 -4.39
CA THR A 194 -13.24 23.76 -4.68
C THR A 194 -13.87 22.73 -5.62
N GLY A 195 -15.21 22.72 -5.76
CA GLY A 195 -15.90 21.89 -6.76
C GLY A 195 -15.46 22.19 -8.19
N THR A 196 -15.10 23.44 -8.50
CA THR A 196 -14.55 23.81 -9.80
C THR A 196 -13.20 23.13 -10.05
N ASP A 197 -12.33 23.06 -9.04
CA ASP A 197 -11.03 22.38 -9.15
C ASP A 197 -11.20 20.86 -9.35
N VAL A 198 -12.15 20.25 -8.63
CA VAL A 198 -12.49 18.83 -8.77
C VAL A 198 -12.98 18.51 -10.19
N ARG A 199 -13.93 19.30 -10.72
CA ARG A 199 -14.43 19.13 -12.10
C ARG A 199 -13.33 19.36 -13.13
N ALA A 200 -12.49 20.37 -12.95
CA ALA A 200 -11.36 20.64 -13.85
C ALA A 200 -10.33 19.51 -13.83
N PHE A 201 -10.01 18.98 -12.63
CA PHE A 201 -9.10 17.86 -12.48
C PHE A 201 -9.65 16.59 -13.14
N HIS A 202 -10.93 16.27 -12.93
CA HIS A 202 -11.60 15.16 -13.58
C HIS A 202 -11.53 15.29 -15.12
N ALA A 203 -11.97 16.41 -15.66
CA ALA A 203 -12.00 16.66 -17.11
C ALA A 203 -10.61 16.58 -17.77
N ALA A 204 -9.55 16.98 -17.06
CA ALA A 204 -8.19 16.96 -17.56
C ALA A 204 -7.55 15.56 -17.53
N HIS A 205 -7.92 14.72 -16.57
CA HIS A 205 -7.14 13.52 -16.24
C HIS A 205 -7.88 12.19 -16.43
N TYR A 206 -9.20 12.16 -16.38
CA TYR A 206 -9.97 10.92 -16.50
C TYR A 206 -10.26 10.63 -17.98
N ASN A 207 -9.35 9.91 -18.61
CA ASN A 207 -9.46 9.58 -20.03
C ASN A 207 -9.03 8.13 -20.32
N PRO A 208 -9.63 7.47 -21.36
CA PRO A 208 -9.43 6.04 -21.61
C PRO A 208 -8.00 5.67 -21.99
N GLY A 209 -7.26 6.55 -22.63
CA GLY A 209 -5.90 6.28 -23.07
C GLY A 209 -4.87 6.18 -21.92
N ARG A 210 -5.27 6.53 -20.69
CA ARG A 210 -4.49 6.32 -19.46
C ARG A 210 -5.01 5.16 -18.61
N ALA A 211 -6.10 4.54 -19.05
CA ALA A 211 -6.81 3.57 -18.26
C ALA A 211 -6.51 2.14 -18.69
N THR A 212 -6.53 1.23 -17.72
CA THR A 212 -6.59 -0.21 -17.95
C THR A 212 -7.71 -0.79 -17.11
N LEU A 213 -8.67 -1.44 -17.77
CA LEU A 213 -9.74 -2.22 -17.15
C LEU A 213 -9.25 -3.66 -16.95
N VAL A 214 -9.45 -4.20 -15.76
CA VAL A 214 -9.13 -5.57 -15.39
C VAL A 214 -10.41 -6.27 -14.98
N LEU A 215 -10.77 -7.35 -15.63
CA LEU A 215 -11.91 -8.20 -15.29
C LEU A 215 -11.39 -9.55 -14.79
N ALA A 216 -11.77 -9.96 -13.60
CA ALA A 216 -11.42 -11.27 -13.06
C ALA A 216 -12.67 -11.97 -12.52
N GLY A 217 -12.88 -13.25 -12.83
CA GLY A 217 -14.03 -14.02 -12.36
C GLY A 217 -14.49 -15.12 -13.30
N ASP A 218 -15.66 -15.69 -13.02
CA ASP A 218 -16.30 -16.68 -13.87
C ASP A 218 -17.04 -15.98 -15.01
N LEU A 219 -16.29 -15.62 -16.04
CA LEU A 219 -16.76 -14.84 -17.19
C LEU A 219 -17.09 -15.79 -18.34
N PHE A 220 -18.35 -15.83 -18.74
CA PHE A 220 -18.84 -16.70 -19.82
C PHE A 220 -18.83 -15.99 -21.17
N GLY A 221 -18.50 -16.74 -22.22
CA GLY A 221 -18.53 -16.22 -23.59
C GLY A 221 -17.56 -15.09 -23.87
N ASP A 222 -17.87 -14.30 -24.88
CA ASP A 222 -17.10 -13.10 -25.23
C ASP A 222 -17.66 -11.90 -24.46
N VAL A 223 -16.84 -11.30 -23.58
CA VAL A 223 -17.19 -10.12 -22.78
C VAL A 223 -16.86 -8.81 -23.50
N ARG A 224 -16.20 -8.84 -24.65
CA ARG A 224 -15.83 -7.66 -25.41
C ARG A 224 -17.05 -6.77 -25.76
N PRO A 225 -18.19 -7.32 -26.27
CA PRO A 225 -19.36 -6.49 -26.55
C PRO A 225 -19.89 -5.74 -25.32
N LEU A 226 -19.86 -6.38 -24.14
CA LEU A 226 -20.27 -5.75 -22.89
C LEU A 226 -19.35 -4.59 -22.49
N VAL A 227 -18.03 -4.77 -22.66
CA VAL A 227 -17.06 -3.70 -22.39
C VAL A 227 -17.19 -2.58 -23.43
N GLU A 228 -17.42 -2.90 -24.70
CA GLU A 228 -17.65 -1.91 -25.76
C GLU A 228 -18.93 -1.11 -25.52
N GLU A 229 -20.01 -1.73 -25.04
CA GLU A 229 -21.26 -1.06 -24.69
C GLU A 229 -21.04 -0.10 -23.51
N ALA A 230 -20.35 -0.54 -22.45
CA ALA A 230 -20.15 0.27 -21.24
C ALA A 230 -19.15 1.43 -21.47
N PHE A 231 -18.04 1.21 -22.15
CA PHE A 231 -16.90 2.14 -22.23
C PHE A 231 -16.64 2.69 -23.65
N GLY A 232 -17.34 2.25 -24.65
CA GLY A 232 -17.06 2.61 -26.05
C GLY A 232 -17.27 4.10 -26.36
N SER A 233 -18.14 4.78 -25.62
CA SER A 233 -18.36 6.24 -25.72
C SER A 233 -17.34 7.06 -24.94
N TRP A 234 -16.55 6.46 -24.06
CA TRP A 234 -15.54 7.16 -23.27
C TRP A 234 -14.41 7.65 -24.17
N THR A 235 -14.27 8.95 -24.30
CA THR A 235 -13.26 9.60 -25.17
C THR A 235 -12.42 10.56 -24.35
N GLY A 236 -11.23 10.88 -24.83
CA GLY A 236 -10.34 11.84 -24.19
C GLY A 236 -8.98 11.91 -24.87
N ALA A 237 -8.27 13.00 -24.67
CA ALA A 237 -6.93 13.17 -25.20
C ALA A 237 -5.93 12.37 -24.37
N THR A 238 -5.11 11.55 -25.01
CA THR A 238 -4.05 10.79 -24.34
C THR A 238 -2.81 11.68 -24.22
N SER A 239 -2.35 11.90 -22.99
CA SER A 239 -1.04 12.45 -22.70
C SER A 239 -0.27 11.48 -21.82
N ALA A 240 1.03 11.34 -22.04
CA ALA A 240 1.87 10.46 -21.20
C ALA A 240 1.93 11.00 -19.76
N SER A 241 1.85 10.10 -18.78
CA SER A 241 2.06 10.43 -17.38
C SER A 241 3.54 10.55 -17.07
N THR A 242 3.92 11.57 -16.31
CA THR A 242 5.29 11.74 -15.83
C THR A 242 5.35 11.36 -14.36
N HIS A 243 6.16 10.36 -14.04
CA HIS A 243 6.36 9.89 -12.68
C HIS A 243 7.66 10.43 -12.12
N GLU A 244 7.58 11.04 -10.95
CA GLU A 244 8.74 11.51 -10.20
C GLU A 244 9.61 10.33 -9.74
N THR A 245 10.92 10.57 -9.64
CA THR A 245 11.86 9.70 -8.95
C THR A 245 12.31 10.40 -7.67
N PRO A 246 11.61 10.17 -6.54
CA PRO A 246 11.90 10.89 -5.32
C PRO A 246 13.26 10.53 -4.75
N THR A 247 13.96 11.55 -4.25
CA THR A 247 15.26 11.40 -3.58
C THR A 247 15.13 11.72 -2.10
N GLY A 248 16.04 11.15 -1.30
CA GLY A 248 16.08 11.37 0.14
C GLY A 248 16.69 12.70 0.54
N ARG A 249 16.29 13.20 1.72
CA ARG A 249 16.86 14.39 2.38
C ARG A 249 18.17 14.10 3.14
N GLY A 250 18.56 12.85 3.27
CA GLY A 250 19.59 12.39 4.19
C GLY A 250 19.02 11.89 5.53
N ARG A 251 19.91 11.57 6.45
CA ARG A 251 19.54 11.07 7.78
C ARG A 251 18.96 12.19 8.64
N VAL A 252 17.80 11.93 9.26
CA VAL A 252 17.13 12.83 10.20
C VAL A 252 16.84 12.06 11.49
N LEU A 253 16.99 12.69 12.65
CA LEU A 253 16.61 12.13 13.95
C LEU A 253 15.63 13.10 14.61
N GLN A 254 14.36 12.68 14.76
CA GLN A 254 13.30 13.54 15.30
C GLN A 254 12.52 12.84 16.41
N LEU A 255 12.22 13.60 17.45
CA LEU A 255 11.27 13.26 18.50
C LEU A 255 10.09 14.23 18.42
N ILE A 256 8.94 13.74 17.94
CA ILE A 256 7.71 14.53 17.88
C ILE A 256 7.00 14.42 19.21
N ASP A 257 6.85 15.57 19.84
CA ASP A 257 6.25 15.65 21.18
C ASP A 257 4.77 15.30 21.16
N ARG A 258 4.40 14.37 22.04
CA ARG A 258 3.02 14.00 22.34
C ARG A 258 2.87 13.90 23.86
N PRO A 259 2.61 15.05 24.51
CA PRO A 259 2.60 15.12 25.97
C PRO A 259 1.65 14.11 26.61
N GLY A 260 2.12 13.40 27.64
CA GLY A 260 1.36 12.41 28.37
C GLY A 260 1.15 11.07 27.67
N ALA A 261 1.78 10.84 26.50
CA ALA A 261 1.75 9.53 25.87
C ALA A 261 2.50 8.49 26.71
N VAL A 262 1.85 7.35 27.00
CA VAL A 262 2.44 6.26 27.81
C VAL A 262 3.25 5.28 26.97
N GLN A 263 3.15 5.37 25.65
CA GLN A 263 3.90 4.59 24.66
C GLN A 263 4.45 5.54 23.60
N ALA A 264 5.57 5.16 23.02
CA ALA A 264 6.16 5.83 21.88
C ALA A 264 6.10 4.95 20.62
N ASP A 265 5.75 5.58 19.52
CA ASP A 265 5.76 5.00 18.19
C ASP A 265 7.10 5.31 17.51
N VAL A 266 7.87 4.26 17.21
CA VAL A 266 9.21 4.36 16.62
C VAL A 266 9.15 3.97 15.16
N ARG A 267 9.80 4.78 14.31
CA ARG A 267 10.03 4.50 12.90
C ARG A 267 11.50 4.69 12.56
N LEU A 268 12.10 3.68 11.97
CA LEU A 268 13.39 3.79 11.29
C LEU A 268 13.16 3.59 9.80
N GLY A 269 13.77 4.40 8.96
CA GLY A 269 13.57 4.26 7.53
C GLY A 269 14.65 4.90 6.67
N ARG A 270 14.64 4.51 5.40
CA ARG A 270 15.51 5.05 4.36
C ARG A 270 14.81 5.00 3.01
N VAL A 271 15.11 5.94 2.14
CA VAL A 271 14.73 5.86 0.72
C VAL A 271 15.47 4.71 0.08
N THR A 272 14.74 3.84 -0.61
CA THR A 272 15.26 2.60 -1.21
C THR A 272 14.72 2.42 -2.63
N ILE A 273 14.90 1.23 -3.17
CA ILE A 273 14.60 0.84 -4.56
C ILE A 273 13.11 0.57 -4.81
N ASP A 274 12.70 0.60 -6.07
CA ASP A 274 11.41 0.10 -6.53
C ASP A 274 11.50 -1.36 -7.03
N ARG A 275 10.36 -1.87 -7.51
CA ARG A 275 10.23 -3.26 -7.98
C ARG A 275 11.01 -3.56 -9.27
N THR A 276 11.49 -2.55 -10.00
CA THR A 276 12.25 -2.73 -11.25
C THR A 276 13.75 -2.88 -11.03
N ASP A 277 14.26 -2.58 -9.81
CA ASP A 277 15.66 -2.81 -9.48
C ASP A 277 15.98 -4.31 -9.49
N PRO A 278 17.07 -4.74 -10.13
CA PRO A 278 17.46 -6.15 -10.20
C PRO A 278 17.68 -6.81 -8.83
N ARG A 279 17.94 -6.04 -7.78
CA ARG A 279 18.14 -6.51 -6.40
C ARG A 279 16.82 -6.65 -5.63
N TRP A 280 15.68 -6.33 -6.26
CA TRP A 280 14.39 -6.31 -5.56
C TRP A 280 14.07 -7.61 -4.82
N ALA A 281 14.29 -8.77 -5.47
CA ALA A 281 14.02 -10.07 -4.85
C ALA A 281 14.92 -10.36 -3.64
N ASP A 282 16.22 -10.05 -3.75
CA ASP A 282 17.19 -10.19 -2.66
C ASP A 282 16.79 -9.31 -1.48
N PHE A 283 16.46 -8.06 -1.75
CA PHE A 283 16.08 -7.08 -0.73
C PHE A 283 14.74 -7.41 -0.07
N GLN A 284 13.76 -7.91 -0.82
CA GLN A 284 12.47 -8.35 -0.26
C GLN A 284 12.64 -9.50 0.74
N LEU A 285 13.43 -10.53 0.40
CA LEU A 285 13.70 -11.63 1.31
C LEU A 285 14.48 -11.15 2.55
N ALA A 286 15.46 -10.27 2.37
CA ALA A 286 16.23 -9.68 3.46
C ALA A 286 15.32 -8.90 4.44
N VAL A 287 14.50 -7.99 3.95
CA VAL A 287 13.58 -7.20 4.80
C VAL A 287 12.56 -8.10 5.50
N HIS A 288 12.08 -9.14 4.81
CA HIS A 288 11.17 -10.12 5.44
C HIS A 288 11.86 -10.89 6.57
N ALA A 289 13.10 -11.30 6.39
CA ALA A 289 13.88 -11.98 7.43
C ALA A 289 14.21 -11.07 8.62
N LEU A 290 14.46 -9.76 8.37
CA LEU A 290 14.74 -8.78 9.42
C LEU A 290 13.52 -8.48 10.29
N GLY A 291 12.33 -8.21 9.70
CA GLY A 291 11.17 -7.75 10.44
C GLY A 291 9.81 -8.10 9.82
N GLY A 292 9.76 -8.78 8.68
CA GLY A 292 8.51 -9.14 8.02
C GLY A 292 7.84 -10.40 8.57
N ALA A 293 8.62 -11.32 9.11
CA ALA A 293 8.13 -12.57 9.68
C ALA A 293 7.80 -12.44 11.18
N PHE A 294 6.87 -13.28 11.66
CA PHE A 294 6.55 -13.35 13.09
C PHE A 294 7.78 -13.68 13.97
N LEU A 295 8.63 -14.60 13.54
CA LEU A 295 9.91 -14.94 14.16
C LEU A 295 11.10 -14.35 13.38
N SER A 296 10.97 -13.10 12.96
CA SER A 296 12.04 -12.35 12.32
C SER A 296 13.14 -11.98 13.32
N ARG A 297 14.31 -11.58 12.82
CA ARG A 297 15.46 -11.22 13.65
C ARG A 297 15.12 -10.15 14.69
N LEU A 298 14.39 -9.09 14.31
CA LEU A 298 13.94 -8.03 15.23
C LEU A 298 12.95 -8.56 16.27
N ASN A 299 11.97 -9.36 15.86
CA ASN A 299 10.96 -9.90 16.78
C ASN A 299 11.52 -10.92 17.75
N ALA A 300 12.49 -11.74 17.33
CA ALA A 300 13.13 -12.71 18.21
C ALA A 300 13.78 -12.03 19.42
N VAL A 301 14.38 -10.85 19.24
CA VAL A 301 15.01 -10.10 20.32
C VAL A 301 14.01 -9.18 21.01
N LEU A 302 13.39 -8.25 20.29
CA LEU A 302 12.62 -7.16 20.91
C LEU A 302 11.30 -7.63 21.52
N ARG A 303 10.66 -8.63 20.90
CA ARG A 303 9.40 -9.20 21.39
C ARG A 303 9.60 -10.43 22.26
N GLU A 304 10.30 -11.46 21.76
CA GLU A 304 10.35 -12.75 22.44
C GLU A 304 11.34 -12.74 23.63
N GLU A 305 12.54 -12.17 23.44
CA GLU A 305 13.56 -12.15 24.50
C GLU A 305 13.33 -11.02 25.51
N LYS A 306 13.10 -9.78 25.01
CA LYS A 306 13.00 -8.59 25.86
C LYS A 306 11.57 -8.26 26.30
N GLY A 307 10.54 -8.69 25.59
CA GLY A 307 9.14 -8.35 25.90
C GLY A 307 8.84 -6.85 25.82
N TYR A 308 9.57 -6.10 24.98
CA TYR A 308 9.45 -4.65 24.87
C TYR A 308 8.26 -4.19 24.04
N THR A 309 7.77 -5.03 23.13
CA THR A 309 6.72 -4.72 22.18
C THR A 309 5.88 -5.96 21.84
N TYR A 310 4.68 -5.74 21.31
CA TYR A 310 3.88 -6.81 20.70
C TYR A 310 4.40 -7.21 19.31
N GLY A 311 5.21 -6.37 18.67
CA GLY A 311 5.86 -6.69 17.41
C GLY A 311 6.59 -5.52 16.80
N VAL A 312 7.63 -5.85 16.01
CA VAL A 312 8.35 -4.94 15.12
C VAL A 312 8.14 -5.43 13.70
N HIS A 313 7.83 -4.51 12.81
CA HIS A 313 7.60 -4.81 11.40
C HIS A 313 8.58 -4.07 10.51
N ALA A 314 9.24 -4.78 9.60
CA ALA A 314 10.02 -4.19 8.52
C ALA A 314 9.31 -4.42 7.20
N VAL A 315 9.08 -3.33 6.46
CA VAL A 315 8.33 -3.36 5.21
C VAL A 315 9.02 -2.51 4.13
N ASN A 316 9.01 -3.01 2.90
CA ASN A 316 9.34 -2.21 1.72
C ASN A 316 8.08 -1.54 1.20
N VAL A 317 8.13 -0.24 0.97
CA VAL A 317 7.06 0.56 0.40
C VAL A 317 7.53 1.12 -0.95
N PRO A 318 7.48 0.30 -2.00
CA PRO A 318 7.91 0.74 -3.31
C PRO A 318 6.91 1.71 -3.92
N LEU A 319 7.42 2.78 -4.49
CA LEU A 319 6.69 3.66 -5.40
C LEU A 319 6.84 3.14 -6.84
N ARG A 320 6.29 3.83 -7.81
CA ARG A 320 6.52 3.49 -9.23
C ARG A 320 7.98 3.69 -9.63
N ARG A 321 8.64 4.67 -8.99
CA ARG A 321 10.08 4.92 -9.09
C ARG A 321 10.64 5.09 -7.69
N GLY A 322 11.67 4.31 -7.35
CA GLY A 322 12.21 4.27 -6.01
C GLY A 322 11.20 3.76 -4.97
N GLY A 323 11.36 4.19 -3.74
CA GLY A 323 10.52 3.82 -2.61
C GLY A 323 11.24 4.07 -1.30
N TYR A 324 10.73 3.48 -0.24
CA TYR A 324 11.41 3.49 1.06
C TYR A 324 11.19 2.18 1.80
N THR A 325 12.07 1.91 2.74
CA THR A 325 11.91 0.82 3.70
C THR A 325 11.67 1.42 5.07
N SER A 326 10.71 0.88 5.80
CA SER A 326 10.38 1.27 7.17
C SER A 326 10.48 0.09 8.11
N VAL A 327 11.12 0.32 9.27
CA VAL A 327 11.08 -0.56 10.44
C VAL A 327 10.26 0.17 11.50
N GLN A 328 9.21 -0.47 11.99
CA GLN A 328 8.21 0.18 12.83
C GLN A 328 7.85 -0.68 14.05
N GLY A 329 7.65 -0.02 15.18
CA GLY A 329 7.19 -0.66 16.41
C GLY A 329 6.72 0.38 17.41
N SER A 330 5.87 -0.06 18.36
CA SER A 330 5.40 0.75 19.48
C SER A 330 5.94 0.14 20.77
N PHE A 331 6.45 0.99 21.66
CA PHE A 331 7.15 0.58 22.87
C PHE A 331 6.67 1.42 24.06
N ARG A 332 6.74 0.86 25.27
CA ARG A 332 6.58 1.63 26.49
C ARG A 332 7.74 2.63 26.64
N ASN A 333 7.48 3.81 27.18
CA ASN A 333 8.47 4.89 27.26
C ASN A 333 9.79 4.46 27.92
N GLU A 334 9.72 3.62 28.97
CA GLU A 334 10.88 3.20 29.75
C GLU A 334 11.90 2.37 28.96
N VAL A 335 11.48 1.75 27.85
CA VAL A 335 12.32 0.83 27.07
C VAL A 335 12.66 1.36 25.67
N VAL A 336 12.18 2.53 25.28
CA VAL A 336 12.37 3.09 23.93
C VAL A 336 13.84 3.25 23.57
N ALA A 337 14.62 3.87 24.45
CA ALA A 337 16.04 4.14 24.19
C ALA A 337 16.83 2.84 24.02
N ASP A 338 16.56 1.83 24.86
CA ASP A 338 17.20 0.51 24.76
C ASP A 338 16.73 -0.25 23.50
N ALA A 339 15.43 -0.20 23.18
CA ALA A 339 14.89 -0.83 21.99
C ALA A 339 15.51 -0.26 20.69
N VAL A 340 15.62 1.08 20.58
CA VAL A 340 16.25 1.74 19.43
C VAL A 340 17.73 1.40 19.34
N SER A 341 18.44 1.36 20.48
CA SER A 341 19.85 0.96 20.56
C SER A 341 20.09 -0.47 20.07
N LEU A 342 19.15 -1.39 20.38
CA LEU A 342 19.23 -2.78 19.93
C LEU A 342 18.92 -2.95 18.43
N MET A 343 18.10 -2.08 17.85
CA MET A 343 17.73 -2.18 16.43
C MET A 343 18.95 -2.01 15.50
N GLY A 344 19.85 -1.08 15.81
CA GLY A 344 21.03 -0.83 14.97
C GLY A 344 21.88 -2.09 14.73
N PRO A 345 22.39 -2.77 15.76
CA PRO A 345 23.12 -4.01 15.60
C PRO A 345 22.34 -5.15 14.92
N LEU A 346 21.02 -5.25 15.17
CA LEU A 346 20.16 -6.27 14.55
C LEU A 346 19.94 -6.04 13.05
N LEU A 347 19.98 -4.79 12.62
CA LEU A 347 19.89 -4.39 11.22
C LEU A 347 21.24 -4.41 10.51
N ASP A 348 22.37 -4.49 11.25
CA ASP A 348 23.71 -4.56 10.68
C ASP A 348 24.02 -5.95 10.12
N VAL A 349 23.46 -6.21 8.93
CA VAL A 349 23.71 -7.46 8.21
C VAL A 349 25.13 -7.57 7.67
N GLY A 350 25.88 -6.47 7.61
CA GLY A 350 27.32 -6.48 7.27
C GLY A 350 28.13 -7.21 8.32
N SER A 351 27.86 -6.93 9.60
CA SER A 351 28.46 -7.60 10.76
C SER A 351 27.80 -8.95 11.09
N GLN A 352 26.49 -9.09 10.82
CA GLN A 352 25.72 -10.30 11.08
C GLN A 352 24.99 -10.77 9.81
N PRO A 353 25.70 -11.43 8.86
CA PRO A 353 25.11 -11.90 7.60
C PRO A 353 23.91 -12.82 7.83
N PHE A 354 23.02 -12.88 6.86
CA PHE A 354 21.90 -13.82 6.90
C PHE A 354 22.38 -15.26 6.83
N THR A 355 21.75 -16.11 7.62
CA THR A 355 21.90 -17.56 7.54
C THR A 355 21.04 -18.14 6.41
N ALA A 356 21.39 -19.37 5.99
CA ALA A 356 20.59 -20.09 5.01
C ALA A 356 19.16 -20.32 5.49
N ASP A 357 18.96 -20.57 6.78
CA ASP A 357 17.66 -20.83 7.38
C ASP A 357 16.77 -19.58 7.41
N GLU A 358 17.32 -18.39 7.69
CA GLU A 358 16.56 -17.14 7.65
C GLU A 358 16.01 -16.85 6.23
N ILE A 359 16.87 -17.00 5.22
CA ILE A 359 16.47 -16.75 3.84
C ILE A 359 15.52 -17.81 3.31
N GLU A 360 15.72 -19.08 3.67
CA GLU A 360 14.82 -20.16 3.26
C GLU A 360 13.43 -20.01 3.89
N ARG A 361 13.33 -19.64 5.17
CA ARG A 361 12.03 -19.34 5.82
C ARG A 361 11.32 -18.16 5.15
N ALA A 362 12.06 -17.08 4.86
CA ALA A 362 11.52 -15.92 4.15
C ALA A 362 11.00 -16.32 2.76
N ARG A 363 11.78 -17.09 1.99
CA ARG A 363 11.41 -17.62 0.68
C ARG A 363 10.18 -18.51 0.76
N ALA A 364 10.17 -19.48 1.64
CA ALA A 364 9.07 -20.41 1.81
C ALA A 364 7.76 -19.68 2.11
N TYR A 365 7.79 -18.63 2.93
CA TYR A 365 6.62 -17.81 3.23
C TYR A 365 6.18 -17.00 2.00
N LEU A 366 7.06 -16.18 1.41
CA LEU A 366 6.70 -15.26 0.32
C LEU A 366 6.27 -16.00 -0.95
N VAL A 367 6.86 -17.15 -1.24
CA VAL A 367 6.44 -18.02 -2.34
C VAL A 367 5.14 -18.76 -2.00
N GLY A 368 5.02 -19.22 -0.76
CA GLY A 368 3.88 -20.03 -0.32
C GLY A 368 2.58 -19.25 -0.16
N VAL A 369 2.65 -17.93 0.14
CA VAL A 369 1.46 -17.10 0.31
C VAL A 369 0.84 -16.65 -1.03
N GLN A 370 1.60 -16.61 -2.12
CA GLN A 370 1.12 -16.13 -3.42
C GLN A 370 -0.14 -16.84 -3.93
N PRO A 371 -0.23 -18.19 -3.92
CA PRO A 371 -1.46 -18.86 -4.34
C PRO A 371 -2.69 -18.45 -3.52
N LEU A 372 -2.53 -18.11 -2.24
CA LEU A 372 -3.62 -17.64 -1.39
C LEU A 372 -4.01 -16.19 -1.71
N GLN A 373 -3.04 -15.32 -1.96
CA GLN A 373 -3.28 -13.93 -2.34
C GLN A 373 -4.10 -13.82 -3.64
N TYR A 374 -3.85 -14.73 -4.58
CA TYR A 374 -4.49 -14.75 -5.90
C TYR A 374 -5.53 -15.87 -6.05
N ALA A 375 -6.10 -16.36 -4.95
CA ALA A 375 -7.10 -17.42 -4.97
C ALA A 375 -8.48 -16.94 -5.47
N THR A 376 -8.81 -15.68 -5.22
CA THR A 376 -10.11 -15.07 -5.55
C THR A 376 -10.03 -14.16 -6.78
N ALA A 377 -11.18 -13.84 -7.36
CA ALA A 377 -11.30 -12.84 -8.42
C ALA A 377 -10.73 -11.49 -7.98
N SER A 378 -11.14 -11.00 -6.80
CA SER A 378 -10.64 -9.74 -6.24
C SER A 378 -9.14 -9.77 -5.95
N GLY A 379 -8.60 -10.90 -5.47
CA GLY A 379 -7.15 -11.05 -5.27
C GLY A 379 -6.36 -10.90 -6.57
N VAL A 380 -6.83 -11.51 -7.66
CA VAL A 380 -6.21 -11.35 -8.99
C VAL A 380 -6.36 -9.92 -9.49
N CYS A 381 -7.57 -9.36 -9.47
CA CYS A 381 -7.85 -8.00 -9.93
C CYS A 381 -6.99 -6.97 -9.20
N ASN A 382 -7.04 -6.93 -7.86
CA ASN A 382 -6.30 -5.99 -7.02
C ASN A 382 -4.78 -6.13 -7.18
N GLY A 383 -4.30 -7.39 -7.32
CA GLY A 383 -2.89 -7.65 -7.59
C GLY A 383 -2.44 -7.05 -8.92
N VAL A 384 -3.22 -7.22 -9.98
CA VAL A 384 -2.92 -6.66 -11.30
C VAL A 384 -2.98 -5.14 -11.28
N LEU A 385 -4.01 -4.52 -10.65
CA LEU A 385 -4.10 -3.06 -10.52
C LEU A 385 -2.88 -2.48 -9.78
N THR A 386 -2.44 -3.15 -8.70
CA THR A 386 -1.22 -2.76 -7.96
C THR A 386 0.02 -2.79 -8.86
N LEU A 387 0.17 -3.82 -9.68
CA LEU A 387 1.30 -3.95 -10.61
C LEU A 387 1.24 -2.91 -11.71
N LEU A 388 0.07 -2.68 -12.32
CA LEU A 388 -0.13 -1.64 -13.34
C LEU A 388 0.19 -0.24 -12.78
N GLY A 389 -0.27 0.08 -11.57
CA GLY A 389 0.09 1.32 -10.87
C GLY A 389 1.60 1.47 -10.63
N ALA A 390 2.31 0.35 -10.45
CA ALA A 390 3.77 0.32 -10.38
C ALA A 390 4.47 0.30 -11.75
N GLY A 391 3.72 0.33 -12.86
CA GLY A 391 4.26 0.27 -14.23
C GLY A 391 4.73 -1.12 -14.65
N LEU A 392 4.19 -2.17 -14.03
CA LEU A 392 4.53 -3.56 -14.25
C LEU A 392 3.36 -4.32 -14.88
N THR A 393 3.64 -5.44 -15.49
CA THR A 393 2.64 -6.37 -16.04
C THR A 393 2.31 -7.48 -15.04
N ALA A 394 1.22 -8.20 -15.26
CA ALA A 394 0.85 -9.37 -14.46
C ALA A 394 1.94 -10.47 -14.44
N GLY A 395 2.73 -10.59 -15.51
CA GLY A 395 3.85 -11.52 -15.60
C GLY A 395 4.93 -11.33 -14.53
N PHE A 396 5.02 -10.12 -13.96
CA PHE A 396 5.96 -9.83 -12.87
C PHE A 396 5.79 -10.77 -11.66
N VAL A 397 4.60 -11.32 -11.42
CA VAL A 397 4.37 -12.25 -10.30
C VAL A 397 5.20 -13.52 -10.47
N ASP A 398 5.17 -14.11 -11.67
CA ASP A 398 5.93 -15.33 -11.98
C ASP A 398 7.43 -15.04 -12.07
N ASP A 399 7.82 -13.89 -12.64
CA ASP A 399 9.22 -13.44 -12.72
C ASP A 399 9.82 -13.23 -11.32
N LEU A 400 9.08 -12.59 -10.40
CA LEU A 400 9.50 -12.38 -9.03
C LEU A 400 9.61 -13.70 -8.27
N ARG A 401 8.65 -14.63 -8.48
CA ARG A 401 8.70 -15.97 -7.90
C ARG A 401 9.96 -16.72 -8.35
N ALA A 402 10.27 -16.66 -9.63
CA ALA A 402 11.50 -17.24 -10.18
C ALA A 402 12.77 -16.56 -9.62
N ALA A 403 12.73 -15.24 -9.43
CA ALA A 403 13.81 -14.49 -8.83
C ALA A 403 14.04 -14.90 -7.37
N TYR A 404 13.00 -15.06 -6.56
CA TYR A 404 13.14 -15.58 -5.19
C TYR A 404 13.86 -16.92 -5.13
N GLY A 405 13.65 -17.80 -6.11
CA GLY A 405 14.35 -19.09 -6.19
C GLY A 405 15.88 -18.98 -6.37
N ARG A 406 16.38 -17.84 -6.85
CA ARG A 406 17.82 -17.59 -7.07
C ARG A 406 18.51 -16.85 -5.94
N VAL A 407 17.76 -16.26 -5.01
CA VAL A 407 18.31 -15.50 -3.88
C VAL A 407 19.16 -16.41 -2.99
N THR A 408 20.33 -15.94 -2.61
CA THR A 408 21.24 -16.60 -1.67
C THR A 408 21.39 -15.78 -0.38
N PRO A 409 21.83 -16.35 0.73
CA PRO A 409 22.18 -15.56 1.92
C PRO A 409 23.17 -14.45 1.63
N ALA A 410 24.15 -14.69 0.77
CA ALA A 410 25.15 -13.70 0.39
C ALA A 410 24.56 -12.55 -0.43
N SER A 411 23.70 -12.83 -1.44
CA SER A 411 23.06 -11.79 -2.23
C SER A 411 22.05 -10.96 -1.44
N ALA A 412 21.26 -11.59 -0.57
CA ALA A 412 20.35 -10.91 0.35
C ALA A 412 21.11 -10.01 1.35
N THR A 413 22.22 -10.51 1.91
CA THR A 413 23.10 -9.73 2.81
C THR A 413 23.66 -8.52 2.08
N ALA A 414 24.22 -8.70 0.88
CA ALA A 414 24.80 -7.61 0.10
C ALA A 414 23.74 -6.54 -0.24
N ALA A 415 22.53 -6.94 -0.65
CA ALA A 415 21.46 -6.02 -0.96
C ALA A 415 21.01 -5.22 0.28
N ALA A 416 20.83 -5.87 1.43
CA ALA A 416 20.41 -5.18 2.65
C ALA A 416 21.52 -4.30 3.24
N ALA A 417 22.78 -4.72 3.18
CA ALA A 417 23.91 -3.92 3.66
C ALA A 417 24.06 -2.60 2.88
N ASP A 418 23.81 -2.63 1.57
CA ASP A 418 23.86 -1.43 0.72
C ASP A 418 22.60 -0.55 0.88
N LEU A 419 21.42 -1.16 0.88
CA LEU A 419 20.16 -0.45 0.83
C LEU A 419 19.63 -0.02 2.19
N LEU A 420 20.05 -0.67 3.29
CA LEU A 420 19.56 -0.40 4.65
C LEU A 420 20.70 -0.34 5.69
N PRO A 421 21.81 0.40 5.44
CA PRO A 421 22.88 0.52 6.41
C PRO A 421 22.38 1.26 7.66
N PRO A 422 22.59 0.73 8.88
CA PRO A 422 22.03 1.29 10.11
C PRO A 422 22.43 2.75 10.37
N GLY A 423 23.65 3.13 9.96
CA GLY A 423 24.17 4.50 10.12
C GLY A 423 23.42 5.58 9.36
N ASP A 424 22.73 5.21 8.28
CA ASP A 424 22.02 6.15 7.39
C ASP A 424 20.51 6.19 7.63
N LEU A 425 20.01 5.44 8.62
CA LEU A 425 18.57 5.39 8.88
C LEU A 425 18.09 6.68 9.54
N THR A 426 17.05 7.26 8.98
CA THR A 426 16.23 8.28 9.63
C THR A 426 15.47 7.63 10.78
N LEU A 427 15.49 8.28 11.95
CA LEU A 427 14.73 7.89 13.13
C LEU A 427 13.64 8.94 13.40
N VAL A 428 12.42 8.50 13.52
CA VAL A 428 11.28 9.28 14.02
C VAL A 428 10.70 8.56 15.22
N VAL A 429 10.56 9.27 16.31
CA VAL A 429 9.87 8.83 17.53
C VAL A 429 8.71 9.77 17.80
N VAL A 430 7.51 9.25 18.00
CA VAL A 430 6.35 10.03 18.45
C VAL A 430 5.98 9.59 19.86
N GLY A 431 6.12 10.48 20.84
CA GLY A 431 5.88 10.16 22.25
C GLY A 431 6.09 11.35 23.16
N ASP A 432 6.00 11.15 24.46
CA ASP A 432 6.20 12.20 25.47
C ASP A 432 7.68 12.62 25.54
N ALA A 433 8.00 13.77 24.94
CA ALA A 433 9.37 14.28 24.86
C ALA A 433 9.99 14.52 26.23
N ALA A 434 9.20 14.94 27.24
CA ALA A 434 9.68 15.15 28.59
C ALA A 434 10.20 13.84 29.23
N THR A 435 9.67 12.69 28.80
CA THR A 435 10.06 11.37 29.31
C THR A 435 11.17 10.73 28.46
N LEU A 436 11.21 11.02 27.15
CA LEU A 436 12.02 10.26 26.18
C LEU A 436 13.34 10.93 25.79
N ALA A 437 13.41 12.28 25.78
CA ALA A 437 14.53 13.01 25.21
C ALA A 437 15.87 12.66 25.86
N ASP A 438 15.95 12.73 27.19
CA ASP A 438 17.20 12.45 27.92
C ASP A 438 17.69 11.01 27.73
N GLY A 439 16.76 10.05 27.69
CA GLY A 439 17.09 8.62 27.47
C GLY A 439 17.62 8.37 26.06
N LEU A 440 17.04 8.98 25.04
CA LEU A 440 17.50 8.89 23.66
C LEU A 440 18.87 9.55 23.47
N MET A 441 19.09 10.75 24.04
CA MET A 441 20.38 11.43 24.01
C MET A 441 21.48 10.61 24.73
N ALA A 442 21.19 10.07 25.91
CA ALA A 442 22.13 9.21 26.63
C ALA A 442 22.49 7.94 25.87
N ALA A 443 21.57 7.44 25.05
CA ALA A 443 21.79 6.31 24.14
C ALA A 443 22.52 6.68 22.83
N GLY A 444 22.90 7.94 22.64
CA GLY A 444 23.63 8.44 21.47
C GLY A 444 22.77 8.88 20.30
N PHE A 445 21.46 9.07 20.50
CA PHE A 445 20.54 9.60 19.50
C PHE A 445 20.30 11.11 19.78
N ASP A 446 21.00 11.96 19.06
CA ASP A 446 20.81 13.41 19.10
C ASP A 446 19.55 13.80 18.31
N VAL A 447 18.40 13.65 18.95
CA VAL A 447 17.09 13.88 18.33
C VAL A 447 16.68 15.35 18.42
N GLU A 448 16.20 15.91 17.32
CA GLU A 448 15.52 17.19 17.29
C GLU A 448 14.11 17.01 17.88
N VAL A 449 13.77 17.76 18.92
CA VAL A 449 12.41 17.77 19.48
C VAL A 449 11.52 18.71 18.67
N VAL A 450 10.49 18.15 18.08
CA VAL A 450 9.52 18.87 17.24
C VAL A 450 8.19 18.95 17.98
N ALA A 451 7.63 20.18 18.11
CA ALA A 451 6.34 20.38 18.74
C ALA A 451 5.21 19.67 17.96
N ALA A 452 4.19 19.25 18.69
CA ALA A 452 3.03 18.53 18.15
C ALA A 452 2.33 19.27 17.00
N ASP A 453 2.29 20.59 17.03
CA ASP A 453 1.56 21.42 16.06
C ASP A 453 2.43 21.88 14.88
N ALA A 454 3.71 21.51 14.85
CA ALA A 454 4.66 21.92 13.81
C ALA A 454 4.84 20.91 12.67
N SER A 455 4.09 19.82 12.66
CA SER A 455 4.23 18.69 11.69
C SER A 455 2.98 18.50 10.85
#